data_29a1bbc6c426c5445de84bd04ef94feb
#
_entry.id   29a1bbc6c426c5445de84bd04ef94feb
#
_cell.length_a   1.000
_cell.length_b   1.000
_cell.length_c   1.000
_cell.angle_alpha   90.00
_cell.angle_beta   90.00
_cell.angle_gamma   90.00
#
_symmetry.space_group_name_H-M   'P 1'
#
loop_
_entity.id
_entity.type
_entity.pdbx_description
1 polymer ?
#
loop_
_entity_poly.entity_id
_entity_poly.type
_entity_poly.pdbx_seq_one_letter_code
_entity_poly.pdbx_strand_id
1 'polypeptide(L)'
;VSAVISLAGFWFINWLITERWVVELFGFDVFGDGRVDCLPALLLFMIFSGVFIFWLGPIMNFWSRKNEFEADAFAKDAMEESQSLIGALRGLHAKNLSNLVPHPAYSFFHYSHPTLLERESALNSDAEKSHS
;
A
#
# COMPACT_ATOMS: atom_id res chain seq x y z
N VAL A 1 13.63 2.10 8.76
CA VAL A 1 12.17 2.32 8.64
C VAL A 1 11.45 1.51 9.72
N SER A 2 11.65 0.20 9.87
CA SER A 2 10.95 -0.65 10.84
C SER A 2 11.14 -0.20 12.31
N ALA A 3 12.33 0.20 12.69
CA ALA A 3 12.59 0.70 14.05
C ALA A 3 11.79 1.96 14.38
N VAL A 4 11.66 2.89 13.44
CA VAL A 4 10.84 4.11 13.62
C VAL A 4 9.36 3.77 13.79
N ILE A 5 8.85 2.84 12.98
CA ILE A 5 7.47 2.38 13.08
C ILE A 5 7.21 1.71 14.43
N SER A 6 8.15 0.86 14.89
CA SER A 6 8.05 0.22 16.21
C SER A 6 8.03 1.23 17.35
N LEU A 7 8.94 2.23 17.33
CA LEU A 7 8.99 3.29 18.33
C LEU A 7 7.68 4.12 18.32
N ALA A 8 7.16 4.46 17.15
CA ALA A 8 5.88 5.15 17.03
C ALA A 8 4.72 4.31 17.60
N GLY A 9 4.72 3.01 17.35
CA GLY A 9 3.74 2.08 17.92
C GLY A 9 3.80 2.02 19.45
N PHE A 10 4.99 1.89 20.03
CA PHE A 10 5.16 1.90 21.49
C PHE A 10 4.79 3.25 22.10
N TRP A 11 5.14 4.34 21.45
CA TRP A 11 4.71 5.68 21.88
C TRP A 11 3.19 5.81 21.87
N PHE A 12 2.52 5.33 20.83
CA PHE A 12 1.07 5.36 20.70
C PHE A 12 0.38 4.50 21.78
N ILE A 13 0.90 3.30 22.06
CA ILE A 13 0.39 2.46 23.15
C ILE A 13 0.53 3.18 24.50
N ASN A 14 1.71 3.77 24.77
CA ASN A 14 1.94 4.51 25.99
C ASN A 14 0.96 5.71 26.11
N TRP A 15 0.74 6.41 25.02
CA TRP A 15 -0.24 7.50 24.99
C TRP A 15 -1.66 6.98 25.33
N LEU A 16 -2.11 5.88 24.71
CA LEU A 16 -3.41 5.27 24.97
C LEU A 16 -3.58 4.88 26.46
N ILE A 17 -2.53 4.37 27.11
CA ILE A 17 -2.57 4.00 28.53
C ILE A 17 -2.64 5.25 29.43
N THR A 18 -2.03 6.34 29.01
CA THR A 18 -1.96 7.57 29.82
C THR A 18 -3.24 8.38 29.74
N GLU A 19 -3.95 8.33 28.61
CA GLU A 19 -5.15 9.13 28.34
C GLU A 19 -6.42 8.41 28.81
N ARG A 20 -6.81 8.63 30.06
CA ARG A 20 -7.99 7.98 30.68
C ARG A 20 -9.28 8.16 29.87
N TRP A 21 -9.51 9.34 29.33
CA TRP A 21 -10.73 9.65 28.58
C TRP A 21 -10.91 8.74 27.35
N VAL A 22 -9.82 8.27 26.75
CA VAL A 22 -9.86 7.33 25.61
C VAL A 22 -10.39 5.98 26.07
N VAL A 23 -9.86 5.47 27.20
CA VAL A 23 -10.23 4.17 27.74
C VAL A 23 -11.68 4.18 28.22
N GLU A 24 -12.11 5.25 28.90
CA GLU A 24 -13.48 5.46 29.38
C GLU A 24 -14.48 5.60 28.22
N LEU A 25 -14.09 6.28 27.12
CA LEU A 25 -14.93 6.43 25.93
C LEU A 25 -15.32 5.07 25.31
N PHE A 26 -14.45 4.08 25.39
CA PHE A 26 -14.71 2.73 24.93
C PHE A 26 -15.36 1.81 26.01
N GLY A 27 -15.75 2.38 27.15
CA GLY A 27 -16.48 1.67 28.20
C GLY A 27 -15.62 0.78 29.08
N PHE A 28 -14.31 0.99 29.12
CA PHE A 28 -13.43 0.28 30.04
C PHE A 28 -13.30 1.04 31.35
N ASP A 29 -13.40 0.33 32.46
CA ASP A 29 -13.21 0.92 33.79
C ASP A 29 -11.73 1.17 34.06
N VAL A 30 -11.46 2.34 34.63
CA VAL A 30 -10.14 2.66 35.16
C VAL A 30 -10.10 2.28 36.62
N PHE A 31 -9.18 1.42 37.03
CA PHE A 31 -9.04 1.02 38.44
C PHE A 31 -8.85 2.22 39.35
N GLY A 32 -9.40 2.14 40.57
CA GLY A 32 -9.40 3.25 41.54
C GLY A 32 -8.01 3.72 41.97
N ASP A 33 -6.94 2.97 41.72
CA ASP A 33 -5.54 3.34 41.93
C ASP A 33 -4.93 4.13 40.75
N GLY A 34 -5.70 4.41 39.73
CA GLY A 34 -5.29 5.15 38.56
C GLY A 34 -4.51 4.34 37.51
N ARG A 35 -4.41 3.03 37.70
CA ARG A 35 -3.81 2.14 36.71
C ARG A 35 -4.83 1.79 35.63
N VAL A 36 -4.43 1.97 34.40
CA VAL A 36 -5.18 1.45 33.25
C VAL A 36 -4.65 0.06 32.97
N ASP A 37 -5.57 -0.91 32.87
CA ASP A 37 -5.20 -2.25 32.47
C ASP A 37 -4.58 -2.20 31.07
N CYS A 38 -3.47 -2.87 30.85
CA CYS A 38 -2.81 -2.89 29.53
C CYS A 38 -3.64 -3.62 28.46
N LEU A 39 -4.58 -4.48 28.89
CA LEU A 39 -5.42 -5.24 27.96
C LEU A 39 -6.34 -4.37 27.11
N PRO A 40 -7.13 -3.41 27.67
CA PRO A 40 -7.90 -2.46 26.88
C PRO A 40 -7.04 -1.64 25.92
N ALA A 41 -5.87 -1.17 26.37
CA ALA A 41 -4.96 -0.40 25.52
C ALA A 41 -4.43 -1.22 24.34
N LEU A 42 -4.11 -2.48 24.55
CA LEU A 42 -3.70 -3.39 23.48
C LEU A 42 -4.83 -3.67 22.49
N LEU A 43 -6.07 -3.86 22.96
CA LEU A 43 -7.23 -4.05 22.09
C LEU A 43 -7.49 -2.81 21.24
N LEU A 44 -7.46 -1.63 21.83
CA LEU A 44 -7.60 -0.36 21.11
C LEU A 44 -6.47 -0.17 20.09
N PHE A 45 -5.23 -0.47 20.48
CA PHE A 45 -4.10 -0.43 19.56
C PHE A 45 -4.30 -1.37 18.35
N MET A 46 -4.78 -2.60 18.56
CA MET A 46 -5.06 -3.53 17.47
C MET A 46 -6.15 -2.99 16.53
N ILE A 47 -7.20 -2.40 17.07
CA ILE A 47 -8.29 -1.82 16.26
C ILE A 47 -7.77 -0.63 15.44
N PHE A 48 -7.10 0.32 16.10
CA PHE A 48 -6.58 1.51 15.43
C PHE A 48 -5.49 1.17 14.42
N SER A 49 -4.59 0.23 14.74
CA SER A 49 -3.56 -0.21 13.78
C SER A 49 -4.16 -0.84 12.53
N GLY A 50 -5.25 -1.62 12.67
CA GLY A 50 -5.99 -2.16 11.53
C GLY A 50 -6.54 -1.07 10.61
N VAL A 51 -7.13 -0.01 11.17
CA VAL A 51 -7.60 1.16 10.40
C VAL A 51 -6.44 1.87 9.71
N PHE A 52 -5.32 2.08 10.40
CA PHE A 52 -4.13 2.70 9.82
C PHE A 52 -3.55 1.88 8.67
N ILE A 53 -3.40 0.57 8.85
CA ILE A 53 -2.87 -0.33 7.82
C ILE A 53 -3.79 -0.34 6.60
N PHE A 54 -5.11 -0.34 6.80
CA PHE A 54 -6.08 -0.27 5.71
C PHE A 54 -5.87 0.99 4.84
N TRP A 55 -5.69 2.16 5.44
CA TRP A 55 -5.46 3.41 4.71
C TRP A 55 -4.04 3.56 4.15
N LEU A 56 -3.04 2.90 4.77
CA LEU A 56 -1.69 2.85 4.22
C LEU A 56 -1.59 1.98 2.97
N GLY A 57 -2.47 0.99 2.83
CA GLY A 57 -2.48 0.07 1.69
C GLY A 57 -2.45 0.78 0.34
N PRO A 58 -3.43 1.66 0.02
CA PRO A 58 -3.44 2.41 -1.25
C PRO A 58 -2.19 3.26 -1.48
N ILE A 59 -1.62 3.86 -0.43
CA ILE A 59 -0.40 4.67 -0.54
C ILE A 59 0.79 3.79 -0.94
N MET A 60 0.94 2.65 -0.30
CA MET A 60 1.99 1.69 -0.62
C MET A 60 1.81 1.09 -2.01
N ASN A 61 0.57 0.78 -2.39
CA ASN A 61 0.23 0.30 -3.73
C ASN A 61 0.57 1.34 -4.81
N PHE A 62 0.24 2.61 -4.56
CA PHE A 62 0.60 3.69 -5.48
C PHE A 62 2.11 3.77 -5.67
N TRP A 63 2.90 3.68 -4.60
CA TRP A 63 4.35 3.74 -4.68
C TRP A 63 4.94 2.52 -5.39
N SER A 64 4.43 1.33 -5.09
CA SER A 64 4.83 0.09 -5.77
C SER A 64 4.58 0.17 -7.28
N ARG A 65 3.39 0.61 -7.69
CA ARG A 65 3.02 0.79 -9.09
C ARG A 65 3.89 1.82 -9.81
N LYS A 66 4.21 2.93 -9.13
CA LYS A 66 5.11 3.95 -9.68
C LYS A 66 6.49 3.37 -9.99
N ASN A 67 7.06 2.60 -9.06
CA ASN A 67 8.35 1.95 -9.26
C ASN A 67 8.34 0.98 -10.44
N GLU A 68 7.22 0.28 -10.70
CA GLU A 68 7.10 -0.60 -11.86
C GLU A 68 7.04 0.18 -13.18
N PHE A 69 6.32 1.29 -13.23
CA PHE A 69 6.34 2.14 -14.43
C PHE A 69 7.73 2.71 -14.70
N GLU A 70 8.46 3.12 -13.67
CA GLU A 70 9.85 3.57 -13.81
C GLU A 70 10.77 2.45 -14.29
N ALA A 71 10.59 1.23 -13.78
CA ALA A 71 11.35 0.07 -14.22
C ALA A 71 11.05 -0.31 -15.69
N ASP A 72 9.79 -0.23 -16.10
CA ASP A 72 9.38 -0.47 -17.48
C ASP A 72 9.98 0.57 -18.45
N ALA A 73 9.95 1.84 -18.06
CA ALA A 73 10.55 2.91 -18.85
C ALA A 73 12.07 2.69 -19.01
N PHE A 74 12.75 2.35 -17.92
CA PHE A 74 14.17 2.02 -17.96
C PHE A 74 14.47 0.80 -18.84
N ALA A 75 13.66 -0.27 -18.73
CA ALA A 75 13.84 -1.47 -19.54
C ALA A 75 13.61 -1.18 -21.03
N LYS A 76 12.63 -0.34 -21.37
CA LYS A 76 12.37 0.11 -22.73
C LYS A 76 13.58 0.85 -23.31
N ASP A 77 14.13 1.81 -22.56
CA ASP A 77 15.29 2.60 -23.00
C ASP A 77 16.53 1.71 -23.20
N ALA A 78 16.72 0.71 -22.34
CA ALA A 78 17.84 -0.21 -22.42
C ALA A 78 17.73 -1.22 -23.59
N MET A 79 16.52 -1.54 -24.03
CA MET A 79 16.28 -2.54 -25.09
C MET A 79 16.09 -1.93 -26.48
N GLU A 80 16.02 -0.62 -26.59
CA GLU A 80 15.74 0.14 -27.84
C GLU A 80 14.43 -0.29 -28.56
N GLU A 81 13.65 -1.23 -27.97
CA GLU A 81 12.46 -1.79 -28.60
C GLU A 81 11.36 -2.10 -27.57
N SER A 82 10.29 -1.30 -27.57
CA SER A 82 9.15 -1.48 -26.67
C SER A 82 8.32 -2.74 -26.97
N GLN A 83 8.32 -3.23 -28.22
CA GLN A 83 7.51 -4.38 -28.64
C GLN A 83 7.96 -5.71 -28.00
N SER A 84 9.25 -5.89 -27.84
CA SER A 84 9.83 -7.08 -27.18
C SER A 84 9.44 -7.12 -25.70
N LEU A 85 9.46 -5.99 -25.02
CA LEU A 85 9.03 -5.86 -23.62
C LEU A 85 7.52 -6.14 -23.46
N ILE A 86 6.69 -5.57 -24.32
CA ILE A 86 5.24 -5.83 -24.35
C ILE A 86 4.95 -7.31 -24.58
N GLY A 87 5.67 -7.95 -25.49
CA GLY A 87 5.55 -9.39 -25.75
C GLY A 87 5.87 -10.24 -24.53
N ALA A 88 6.94 -9.91 -23.81
CA ALA A 88 7.33 -10.57 -22.57
C ALA A 88 6.28 -10.39 -21.46
N LEU A 89 5.74 -9.18 -21.28
CA LEU A 89 4.68 -8.87 -20.31
C LEU A 89 3.39 -9.64 -20.61
N ARG A 90 2.99 -9.75 -21.87
CA ARG A 90 1.82 -10.56 -22.31
C ARG A 90 2.03 -12.03 -22.00
N GLY A 91 3.22 -12.57 -22.26
CA GLY A 91 3.57 -13.95 -21.96
C GLY A 91 3.52 -14.26 -20.45
N LEU A 92 4.01 -13.34 -19.63
CA LEU A 92 3.95 -13.45 -18.17
C LEU A 92 2.50 -13.40 -17.66
N HIS A 93 1.71 -12.49 -18.20
CA HIS A 93 0.31 -12.31 -17.80
C HIS A 93 -0.58 -13.50 -18.18
N ALA A 94 -0.37 -14.07 -19.37
CA ALA A 94 -1.10 -15.26 -19.83
C ALA A 94 -0.93 -16.46 -18.89
N LYS A 95 0.20 -16.56 -18.19
CA LYS A 95 0.46 -17.60 -17.18
C LYS A 95 -0.20 -17.33 -15.83
N ASN A 96 -0.43 -16.06 -15.48
CA ASN A 96 -0.90 -15.68 -14.16
C ASN A 96 -2.43 -15.58 -14.03
N LEU A 97 -3.20 -15.72 -15.12
CA LEU A 97 -4.67 -15.70 -15.13
C LEU A 97 -5.30 -14.53 -14.33
N SER A 98 -4.61 -13.41 -14.26
CA SER A 98 -5.11 -12.24 -13.53
C SER A 98 -6.18 -11.49 -14.33
N ASN A 99 -7.05 -10.76 -13.63
CA ASN A 99 -8.09 -9.96 -14.28
C ASN A 99 -7.46 -8.85 -15.12
N LEU A 100 -7.75 -8.87 -16.42
CA LEU A 100 -7.20 -7.90 -17.39
C LEU A 100 -7.81 -6.51 -17.27
N VAL A 101 -9.08 -6.42 -16.84
CA VAL A 101 -9.85 -5.17 -16.83
C VAL A 101 -10.60 -5.02 -15.50
N PRO A 102 -9.88 -4.82 -14.39
CA PRO A 102 -10.51 -4.49 -13.12
C PRO A 102 -11.09 -3.08 -13.17
N HIS A 103 -12.08 -2.81 -12.33
CA HIS A 103 -12.57 -1.45 -12.16
C HIS A 103 -11.43 -0.53 -11.67
N PRO A 104 -11.22 0.67 -12.25
CA PRO A 104 -10.08 1.53 -11.90
C PRO A 104 -9.94 1.85 -10.42
N ALA A 105 -11.06 2.13 -9.73
CA ALA A 105 -11.04 2.40 -8.29
C ALA A 105 -10.63 1.17 -7.47
N TYR A 106 -11.04 -0.03 -7.91
CA TYR A 106 -10.63 -1.27 -7.26
C TYR A 106 -9.13 -1.57 -7.46
N SER A 107 -8.64 -1.40 -8.69
CA SER A 107 -7.23 -1.53 -9.02
C SER A 107 -6.37 -0.55 -8.22
N PHE A 108 -6.78 0.72 -8.15
CA PHE A 108 -6.08 1.74 -7.38
C PHE A 108 -5.94 1.37 -5.89
N PHE A 109 -7.02 0.85 -5.29
CA PHE A 109 -7.05 0.58 -3.86
C PHE A 109 -6.38 -0.74 -3.49
N HIS A 110 -6.59 -1.79 -4.28
CA HIS A 110 -6.21 -3.15 -3.90
C HIS A 110 -5.00 -3.72 -4.65
N TYR A 111 -4.64 -3.17 -5.83
CA TYR A 111 -3.56 -3.74 -6.62
C TYR A 111 -2.23 -3.05 -6.32
N SER A 112 -1.26 -3.84 -5.86
CA SER A 112 0.12 -3.41 -5.68
C SER A 112 0.91 -3.32 -6.99
N HIS A 113 0.40 -3.95 -8.06
CA HIS A 113 1.00 -3.96 -9.39
C HIS A 113 0.04 -3.35 -10.41
N PRO A 114 0.52 -2.57 -11.38
CA PRO A 114 -0.33 -2.09 -12.47
C PRO A 114 -0.79 -3.26 -13.35
N THR A 115 -1.96 -3.11 -13.95
CA THR A 115 -2.46 -4.10 -14.90
C THR A 115 -1.62 -4.13 -16.18
N LEU A 116 -1.67 -5.23 -16.92
CA LEU A 116 -0.98 -5.33 -18.21
C LEU A 116 -1.38 -4.20 -19.15
N LEU A 117 -2.67 -3.88 -19.23
CA LEU A 117 -3.18 -2.82 -20.10
C LEU A 117 -2.67 -1.43 -19.72
N GLU A 118 -2.55 -1.14 -18.42
CA GLU A 118 -1.97 0.12 -17.93
C GLU A 118 -0.48 0.22 -18.32
N ARG A 119 0.28 -0.86 -18.17
CA ARG A 119 1.71 -0.91 -18.56
C ARG A 119 1.90 -0.77 -20.07
N GLU A 120 1.12 -1.49 -20.88
CA GLU A 120 1.16 -1.37 -22.35
C GLU A 120 0.81 0.04 -22.82
N SER A 121 -0.22 0.65 -22.21
CA SER A 121 -0.62 2.02 -22.53
C SER A 121 0.48 3.03 -22.20
N ALA A 122 1.15 2.90 -21.06
CA ALA A 122 2.25 3.76 -20.66
C ALA A 122 3.44 3.62 -21.64
N LEU A 123 3.84 2.40 -21.97
CA LEU A 123 4.93 2.14 -22.90
C LEU A 123 4.67 2.68 -24.31
N ASN A 124 3.44 2.59 -24.80
CA ASN A 124 3.05 3.11 -26.10
C ASN A 124 2.98 4.64 -26.13
N SER A 125 2.46 5.28 -25.08
CA SER A 125 2.35 6.75 -25.00
C SER A 125 3.73 7.43 -24.96
N ASP A 126 4.72 6.80 -24.34
CA ASP A 126 6.08 7.29 -24.31
C ASP A 126 6.81 7.09 -25.66
N ALA A 127 6.40 6.08 -26.46
CA ALA A 127 6.91 5.91 -27.80
C ALA A 127 6.47 7.05 -28.73
N GLU A 128 5.23 7.53 -28.63
CA GLU A 128 4.73 8.65 -29.43
C GLU A 128 5.44 9.98 -29.09
N LYS A 129 5.75 10.21 -27.81
CA LYS A 129 6.46 11.42 -27.38
C LYS A 129 7.92 11.48 -27.84
N SER A 130 8.57 10.34 -28.02
CA SER A 130 9.98 10.29 -28.48
C SER A 130 10.14 10.51 -29.98
N HIS A 131 9.05 10.44 -30.75
CA HIS A 131 9.04 10.66 -32.20
C HIS A 131 8.50 12.01 -32.66
N SER A 132 8.08 12.89 -31.73
CA SER A 132 7.61 14.24 -32.00
C SER A 132 8.64 15.29 -31.57
#